data_5d69b10e113ab3477d235abe9131906d
#
_entry.id   5d69b10e113ab3477d235abe9131906d
#
_cell.length_a   1.000
_cell.length_b   1.000
_cell.length_c   1.000
_cell.angle_alpha   90.00
_cell.angle_beta   90.00
_cell.angle_gamma   90.00
#
_symmetry.space_group_name_H-M   'P 1'
#
loop_
_entity.id
_entity.type
_entity.pdbx_description
1 polymer ?
#
loop_
_entity_poly.entity_id
_entity_poly.type
_entity_poly.pdbx_seq_one_letter_code
_entity_poly.pdbx_strand_id
1 'polypeptide(L)'
;METGSPIYSLLAIRHSRFVAEPMTKPFWKTKSLAEMTDAEWESLCDGCARCCLNKLEEEDTGRLYFTDVGCRLLDDQTCRCSDYANRLGIVPDCVKLTPKTVSEIAWLPPSCAYRLVAEGKDLYWWHPLVSGDRDTVHAAGVSVRGRLSGTENEISDDELEDHIVSWPVRLPKRAKVRKK
;
A
#
# COMPACT_ATOMS: atom_id res chain seq x y z
N MET A 1 -34.23 -49.50 -50.13
CA MET A 1 -33.56 -49.53 -48.84
C MET A 1 -32.23 -48.82 -48.97
N GLU A 2 -32.21 -47.52 -48.70
CA GLU A 2 -31.00 -46.71 -48.79
C GLU A 2 -30.45 -46.51 -47.38
N THR A 3 -29.25 -47.03 -47.17
CA THR A 3 -28.52 -46.88 -45.90
C THR A 3 -27.64 -45.64 -46.00
N GLY A 4 -28.13 -44.54 -45.37
CA GLY A 4 -27.34 -43.28 -45.24
C GLY A 4 -26.22 -43.43 -44.23
N SER A 5 -24.98 -43.24 -44.67
CA SER A 5 -23.79 -43.12 -43.80
C SER A 5 -23.79 -41.78 -43.06
N PRO A 6 -23.42 -41.71 -41.79
CA PRO A 6 -23.29 -40.45 -41.08
C PRO A 6 -22.01 -39.72 -41.46
N ILE A 7 -22.17 -38.47 -41.87
CA ILE A 7 -21.04 -37.56 -42.17
C ILE A 7 -20.54 -36.99 -40.82
N TYR A 8 -19.41 -37.46 -40.34
CA TYR A 8 -18.72 -36.84 -39.20
C TYR A 8 -17.94 -35.62 -39.66
N SER A 9 -18.43 -34.45 -39.26
CA SER A 9 -17.69 -33.19 -39.45
C SER A 9 -16.53 -33.10 -38.46
N LEU A 10 -15.31 -33.10 -38.92
CA LEU A 10 -14.11 -32.86 -38.11
C LEU A 10 -14.06 -31.39 -37.73
N LEU A 11 -14.50 -31.07 -36.54
CA LEU A 11 -14.23 -29.77 -35.90
C LEU A 11 -12.73 -29.69 -35.57
N ALA A 12 -12.00 -28.96 -36.38
CA ALA A 12 -10.60 -28.63 -36.11
C ALA A 12 -10.54 -27.70 -34.90
N ILE A 13 -10.23 -28.26 -33.72
CA ILE A 13 -9.92 -27.49 -32.53
C ILE A 13 -8.58 -26.77 -32.80
N ARG A 14 -8.67 -25.48 -33.16
CA ARG A 14 -7.51 -24.61 -33.20
C ARG A 14 -6.96 -24.50 -31.80
N HIS A 15 -5.88 -25.18 -31.52
CA HIS A 15 -5.06 -24.96 -30.36
C HIS A 15 -4.48 -23.55 -30.48
N SER A 16 -5.14 -22.56 -29.84
CA SER A 16 -4.54 -21.27 -29.61
C SER A 16 -3.29 -21.49 -28.76
N ARG A 17 -2.12 -21.36 -29.38
CA ARG A 17 -0.86 -21.31 -28.65
C ARG A 17 -0.92 -20.06 -27.78
N PHE A 18 -1.17 -20.27 -26.49
CA PHE A 18 -0.92 -19.25 -25.47
C PHE A 18 0.58 -18.98 -25.49
N VAL A 19 1.00 -18.00 -26.27
CA VAL A 19 2.34 -17.44 -26.16
C VAL A 19 2.31 -16.64 -24.87
N ALA A 20 2.88 -17.20 -23.79
CA ALA A 20 3.09 -16.44 -22.57
C ALA A 20 4.01 -15.26 -22.95
N GLU A 21 3.47 -14.06 -22.91
CA GLU A 21 4.28 -12.86 -23.05
C GLU A 21 5.42 -12.91 -22.02
N PRO A 22 6.65 -12.53 -22.40
CA PRO A 22 7.76 -12.48 -21.46
C PRO A 22 7.35 -11.55 -20.34
N MET A 23 7.25 -12.07 -19.11
CA MET A 23 6.92 -11.28 -17.91
C MET A 23 7.99 -10.19 -17.78
N THR A 24 7.66 -8.99 -18.24
CA THR A 24 8.53 -7.83 -18.04
C THR A 24 8.66 -7.59 -16.55
N LYS A 25 9.89 -7.40 -16.09
CA LYS A 25 10.11 -7.09 -14.66
C LYS A 25 9.33 -5.82 -14.31
N PRO A 26 8.70 -5.77 -13.14
CA PRO A 26 7.90 -4.62 -12.74
C PRO A 26 8.75 -3.35 -12.63
N PHE A 27 8.14 -2.19 -12.86
CA PHE A 27 8.82 -0.90 -12.92
C PHE A 27 9.62 -0.57 -11.66
N TRP A 28 9.12 -0.92 -10.48
CA TRP A 28 9.79 -0.67 -9.20
C TRP A 28 11.08 -1.48 -9.00
N LYS A 29 11.37 -2.45 -9.89
CA LYS A 29 12.62 -3.22 -9.91
C LYS A 29 13.55 -2.81 -11.04
N THR A 30 13.08 -2.03 -11.99
CA THR A 30 13.83 -1.71 -13.21
C THR A 30 14.13 -0.24 -13.39
N LYS A 31 13.35 0.63 -12.73
CA LYS A 31 13.53 2.08 -12.78
C LYS A 31 14.14 2.59 -11.48
N SER A 32 14.99 3.60 -11.57
CA SER A 32 15.34 4.44 -10.44
C SER A 32 14.12 5.29 -10.03
N LEU A 33 14.14 5.83 -8.82
CA LEU A 33 13.04 6.68 -8.35
C LEU A 33 12.80 7.88 -9.27
N ALA A 34 13.87 8.46 -9.83
CA ALA A 34 13.79 9.61 -10.72
C ALA A 34 13.23 9.30 -12.12
N GLU A 35 13.26 8.03 -12.54
CA GLU A 35 12.73 7.58 -13.83
C GLU A 35 11.25 7.19 -13.77
N MET A 36 10.68 7.13 -12.56
CA MET A 36 9.26 6.82 -12.40
C MET A 36 8.41 7.99 -12.86
N THR A 37 7.34 7.69 -13.59
CA THR A 37 6.30 8.67 -13.88
C THR A 37 5.51 8.99 -12.61
N ASP A 38 4.79 10.12 -12.58
CA ASP A 38 3.94 10.48 -11.43
C ASP A 38 2.94 9.37 -11.10
N ALA A 39 2.36 8.73 -12.13
CA ALA A 39 1.41 7.64 -11.94
C ALA A 39 2.07 6.38 -11.32
N GLU A 40 3.29 6.05 -11.74
CA GLU A 40 4.07 4.94 -11.14
C GLU A 40 4.43 5.27 -9.70
N TRP A 41 4.90 6.51 -9.44
CA TRP A 41 5.22 6.97 -8.09
C TRP A 41 4.01 6.89 -7.17
N GLU A 42 2.88 7.48 -7.54
CA GLU A 42 1.65 7.45 -6.74
C GLU A 42 1.11 6.02 -6.51
N SER A 43 1.37 5.11 -7.46
CA SER A 43 0.97 3.70 -7.33
C SER A 43 1.75 2.92 -6.28
N LEU A 44 2.89 3.44 -5.79
CA LEU A 44 3.65 2.83 -4.70
C LEU A 44 2.95 2.92 -3.34
N CYS A 45 1.92 3.76 -3.19
CA CYS A 45 1.17 3.81 -1.95
C CYS A 45 0.23 2.60 -1.83
N ASP A 46 0.47 1.75 -0.84
CA ASP A 46 -0.38 0.58 -0.56
C ASP A 46 -1.69 0.94 0.17
N GLY A 47 -1.84 2.18 0.64
CA GLY A 47 -3.02 2.63 1.36
C GLY A 47 -3.08 2.16 2.81
N CYS A 48 -1.96 1.86 3.45
CA CYS A 48 -1.95 1.49 4.87
C CYS A 48 -2.28 2.64 5.81
N ALA A 49 -2.16 3.89 5.38
CA ALA A 49 -2.40 5.14 6.07
C ALA A 49 -1.57 5.39 7.35
N ARG A 50 -0.54 4.60 7.63
CA ARG A 50 0.32 4.80 8.83
C ARG A 50 1.09 6.13 8.79
N CYS A 51 1.40 6.65 7.62
CA CYS A 51 2.02 7.96 7.49
C CYS A 51 1.09 9.11 7.91
N CYS A 52 -0.23 8.89 7.89
CA CYS A 52 -1.26 9.85 8.28
C CYS A 52 -1.64 9.79 9.77
N LEU A 53 -0.93 9.00 10.57
CA LEU A 53 -1.09 9.01 12.03
C LEU A 53 -0.32 10.15 12.66
N ASN A 54 -0.86 10.74 13.72
CA ASN A 54 -0.13 11.66 14.56
C ASN A 54 1.03 10.95 15.25
N LYS A 55 2.13 11.67 15.46
CA LYS A 55 3.37 11.16 16.03
C LYS A 55 3.88 12.13 17.06
N LEU A 56 4.39 11.59 18.15
CA LEU A 56 5.08 12.35 19.18
C LEU A 56 6.58 12.09 19.06
N GLU A 57 7.37 13.15 19.20
CA GLU A 57 8.82 13.07 19.26
C GLU A 57 9.28 13.41 20.69
N GLU A 58 10.02 12.51 21.28
CA GLU A 58 10.64 12.70 22.58
C GLU A 58 11.79 13.69 22.46
N GLU A 59 11.70 14.84 23.15
CA GLU A 59 12.64 15.96 23.01
C GLU A 59 14.09 15.58 23.28
N ASP A 60 14.34 14.75 24.30
CA ASP A 60 15.69 14.38 24.74
C ASP A 60 16.40 13.40 23.78
N THR A 61 15.64 12.52 23.12
CA THR A 61 16.20 11.42 22.35
C THR A 61 15.90 11.48 20.85
N GLY A 62 14.93 12.31 20.44
CA GLY A 62 14.41 12.34 19.08
C GLY A 62 13.66 11.06 18.69
N ARG A 63 13.26 10.24 19.68
CA ARG A 63 12.52 9.02 19.44
C ARG A 63 11.07 9.33 19.07
N LEU A 64 10.61 8.71 18.00
CA LEU A 64 9.24 8.88 17.51
C LEU A 64 8.33 7.76 18.00
N TYR A 65 7.17 8.17 18.49
CA TYR A 65 6.07 7.31 18.91
C TYR A 65 4.89 7.54 17.98
N PHE A 66 4.28 6.46 17.53
CA PHE A 66 3.05 6.53 16.74
C PHE A 66 1.85 6.46 17.67
N THR A 67 0.83 7.23 17.33
CA THR A 67 -0.46 7.15 18.02
C THR A 67 -1.47 6.38 17.18
N ASP A 68 -2.64 6.09 17.73
CA ASP A 68 -3.83 5.63 17.01
C ASP A 68 -4.79 6.78 16.64
N VAL A 69 -4.28 8.01 16.66
CA VAL A 69 -5.02 9.22 16.25
C VAL A 69 -4.64 9.57 14.80
N GLY A 70 -5.64 9.67 13.96
CA GLY A 70 -5.46 10.00 12.54
C GLY A 70 -5.42 11.51 12.28
N CYS A 71 -4.78 11.89 11.18
CA CYS A 71 -4.92 13.23 10.61
C CYS A 71 -6.39 13.55 10.35
N ARG A 72 -6.79 14.83 10.51
CA ARG A 72 -8.16 15.33 10.28
C ARG A 72 -8.76 15.02 8.90
N LEU A 73 -7.92 14.78 7.92
CA LEU A 73 -8.34 14.42 6.56
C LEU A 73 -8.33 12.90 6.32
N LEU A 74 -7.97 12.09 7.30
CA LEU A 74 -7.94 10.65 7.12
C LEU A 74 -9.33 10.04 7.31
N ASP A 75 -9.80 9.35 6.28
CA ASP A 75 -10.95 8.45 6.34
C ASP A 75 -10.46 7.06 6.78
N ASP A 76 -10.87 6.61 7.96
CA ASP A 76 -10.42 5.35 8.57
C ASP A 76 -11.00 4.11 7.90
N GLN A 77 -12.12 4.23 7.18
CA GLN A 77 -12.76 3.12 6.47
C GLN A 77 -12.06 2.83 5.15
N THR A 78 -11.70 3.88 4.43
CA THR A 78 -11.00 3.76 3.15
C THR A 78 -9.49 3.84 3.26
N CYS A 79 -8.96 4.31 4.39
CA CYS A 79 -7.55 4.63 4.60
C CYS A 79 -7.03 5.64 3.56
N ARG A 80 -7.87 6.60 3.18
CA ARG A 80 -7.57 7.63 2.19
C ARG A 80 -7.71 9.01 2.79
N CYS A 81 -6.95 9.94 2.20
CA CYS A 81 -7.14 11.36 2.47
C CYS A 81 -8.43 11.83 1.80
N SER A 82 -9.32 12.48 2.55
CA SER A 82 -10.61 13.00 2.04
C SER A 82 -10.42 14.17 1.08
N ASP A 83 -9.32 14.93 1.21
CA ASP A 83 -8.94 16.00 0.28
C ASP A 83 -7.45 15.96 -0.06
N TYR A 84 -7.06 14.94 -0.83
CA TYR A 84 -5.66 14.72 -1.19
C TYR A 84 -5.05 15.87 -2.00
N ALA A 85 -5.84 16.52 -2.85
CA ALA A 85 -5.35 17.59 -3.72
C ALA A 85 -4.95 18.85 -2.92
N ASN A 86 -5.74 19.21 -1.92
CA ASN A 86 -5.58 20.45 -1.14
C ASN A 86 -4.92 20.24 0.22
N ARG A 87 -4.57 18.98 0.57
CA ARG A 87 -4.10 18.58 1.90
C ARG A 87 -3.00 19.46 2.49
N LEU A 88 -2.06 19.93 1.67
CA LEU A 88 -0.94 20.76 2.12
C LEU A 88 -1.37 22.17 2.56
N GLY A 89 -2.50 22.67 2.04
CA GLY A 89 -3.08 23.93 2.47
C GLY A 89 -3.96 23.80 3.72
N ILE A 90 -4.48 22.59 3.99
CA ILE A 90 -5.37 22.31 5.12
C ILE A 90 -4.59 21.81 6.33
N VAL A 91 -3.58 20.97 6.08
CA VAL A 91 -2.72 20.37 7.11
C VAL A 91 -1.26 20.76 6.79
N PRO A 92 -0.74 21.82 7.45
CA PRO A 92 0.62 22.32 7.16
C PRO A 92 1.73 21.27 7.36
N ASP A 93 1.55 20.37 8.32
CA ASP A 93 2.49 19.29 8.64
C ASP A 93 2.38 18.07 7.72
N CYS A 94 1.45 18.12 6.76
CA CYS A 94 1.31 17.04 5.79
C CYS A 94 2.53 16.93 4.89
N VAL A 95 3.10 15.72 4.80
CA VAL A 95 4.31 15.49 4.00
C VAL A 95 3.95 15.05 2.58
N LYS A 96 4.48 15.76 1.59
CA LYS A 96 4.49 15.32 0.20
C LYS A 96 5.73 14.45 -0.05
N LEU A 97 5.51 13.14 -0.20
CA LEU A 97 6.59 12.23 -0.59
C LEU A 97 6.99 12.49 -2.04
N THR A 98 8.29 12.62 -2.26
CA THR A 98 8.88 12.76 -3.59
C THR A 98 10.08 11.83 -3.74
N PRO A 99 10.49 11.48 -4.98
CA PRO A 99 11.71 10.72 -5.22
C PRO A 99 12.97 11.31 -4.57
N LYS A 100 13.00 12.64 -4.34
CA LYS A 100 14.16 13.34 -3.77
C LYS A 100 14.17 13.28 -2.23
N THR A 101 13.00 13.36 -1.60
CA THR A 101 12.88 13.54 -0.15
C THR A 101 12.62 12.27 0.62
N VAL A 102 12.16 11.20 -0.04
CA VAL A 102 11.73 9.96 0.63
C VAL A 102 12.81 9.34 1.52
N SER A 103 14.07 9.43 1.11
CA SER A 103 15.20 8.88 1.88
C SER A 103 15.55 9.69 3.14
N GLU A 104 15.05 10.92 3.25
CA GLU A 104 15.29 11.83 4.37
C GLU A 104 14.25 11.65 5.48
N ILE A 105 13.13 10.95 5.16
CA ILE A 105 11.99 10.79 6.07
C ILE A 105 12.15 9.50 6.86
N ALA A 106 12.91 9.56 7.96
CA ALA A 106 13.29 8.40 8.78
C ALA A 106 12.09 7.70 9.45
N TRP A 107 11.01 8.45 9.74
CA TRP A 107 9.83 7.94 10.42
C TRP A 107 8.86 7.15 9.54
N LEU A 108 9.07 7.07 8.22
CA LEU A 108 8.24 6.21 7.39
C LEU A 108 8.26 4.77 7.90
N PRO A 109 7.10 4.10 7.99
CA PRO A 109 7.04 2.72 8.45
C PRO A 109 8.03 1.82 7.69
N PRO A 110 8.66 0.82 8.33
CA PRO A 110 9.56 -0.11 7.63
C PRO A 110 8.88 -0.89 6.49
N SER A 111 7.55 -0.96 6.52
CA SER A 111 6.73 -1.59 5.47
C SER A 111 6.30 -0.63 4.36
N CYS A 112 6.59 0.66 4.47
CA CYS A 112 6.20 1.66 3.48
C CYS A 112 6.86 1.35 2.13
N ALA A 113 6.07 1.23 1.07
CA ALA A 113 6.56 0.87 -0.25
C ALA A 113 7.52 1.91 -0.84
N TYR A 114 7.28 3.18 -0.62
CA TYR A 114 8.21 4.26 -1.01
C TYR A 114 9.58 4.05 -0.38
N ARG A 115 9.62 3.76 0.93
CA ARG A 115 10.85 3.48 1.64
C ARG A 115 11.52 2.19 1.15
N LEU A 116 10.75 1.12 0.95
CA LEU A 116 11.28 -0.15 0.45
C LEU A 116 11.96 0.03 -0.89
N VAL A 117 11.32 0.72 -1.83
CA VAL A 117 11.90 0.94 -3.18
C VAL A 117 13.11 1.86 -3.12
N ALA A 118 13.10 2.92 -2.28
CA ALA A 118 14.25 3.77 -2.06
C ALA A 118 15.46 3.00 -1.49
N GLU A 119 15.21 2.00 -0.64
CA GLU A 119 16.23 1.11 -0.07
C GLU A 119 16.60 -0.08 -1.01
N GLY A 120 16.08 -0.13 -2.23
CA GLY A 120 16.32 -1.22 -3.19
C GLY A 120 15.68 -2.55 -2.80
N LYS A 121 14.67 -2.52 -1.92
CA LYS A 121 13.92 -3.70 -1.46
C LYS A 121 12.69 -3.93 -2.31
N ASP A 122 12.19 -5.17 -2.29
CA ASP A 122 10.96 -5.54 -3.00
C ASP A 122 9.70 -5.17 -2.21
N LEU A 123 8.58 -5.05 -2.93
CA LEU A 123 7.27 -4.84 -2.33
C LEU A 123 6.78 -6.12 -1.65
N TYR A 124 6.03 -5.95 -0.57
CA TYR A 124 5.44 -7.08 0.14
C TYR A 124 4.26 -7.69 -0.62
N TRP A 125 3.93 -8.94 -0.28
CA TRP A 125 2.88 -9.71 -0.93
C TRP A 125 1.49 -9.08 -0.89
N TRP A 126 1.20 -8.24 0.10
CA TRP A 126 -0.09 -7.55 0.25
C TRP A 126 -0.19 -6.26 -0.57
N HIS A 127 0.95 -5.81 -1.11
CA HIS A 127 0.95 -4.58 -1.89
C HIS A 127 0.07 -4.75 -3.14
N PRO A 128 -0.81 -3.78 -3.49
CA PRO A 128 -1.70 -3.87 -4.65
C PRO A 128 -0.99 -4.19 -5.97
N LEU A 129 0.21 -3.65 -6.18
CA LEU A 129 1.03 -3.95 -7.36
C LEU A 129 1.53 -5.40 -7.42
N VAL A 130 1.53 -6.12 -6.30
CA VAL A 130 1.95 -7.52 -6.19
C VAL A 130 0.77 -8.46 -6.14
N SER A 131 -0.25 -8.12 -5.34
CA SER A 131 -1.45 -8.94 -5.12
C SER A 131 -2.49 -8.79 -6.23
N GLY A 132 -2.51 -7.63 -6.90
CA GLY A 132 -3.58 -7.25 -7.82
C GLY A 132 -4.86 -6.78 -7.12
N ASP A 133 -4.86 -6.70 -5.79
CA ASP A 133 -6.03 -6.37 -4.98
C ASP A 133 -5.68 -5.32 -3.92
N ARG A 134 -6.45 -4.23 -3.87
CA ARG A 134 -6.26 -3.11 -2.94
C ARG A 134 -6.65 -3.44 -1.49
N ASP A 135 -7.48 -4.45 -1.28
CA ASP A 135 -7.92 -4.84 0.06
C ASP A 135 -6.93 -5.75 0.79
N THR A 136 -5.96 -6.30 0.10
CA THR A 136 -4.94 -7.18 0.71
C THR A 136 -4.12 -6.52 1.81
N VAL A 137 -3.84 -5.22 1.75
CA VAL A 137 -3.16 -4.47 2.81
C VAL A 137 -3.98 -4.45 4.11
N HIS A 138 -5.30 -4.38 3.98
CA HIS A 138 -6.24 -4.40 5.11
C HIS A 138 -6.37 -5.82 5.67
N ALA A 139 -6.57 -6.80 4.80
CA ALA A 139 -6.63 -8.21 5.18
C ALA A 139 -5.34 -8.72 5.83
N ALA A 140 -4.19 -8.15 5.48
CA ALA A 140 -2.91 -8.43 6.10
C ALA A 140 -2.75 -7.79 7.50
N GLY A 141 -3.68 -6.92 7.93
CA GLY A 141 -3.60 -6.21 9.21
C GLY A 141 -2.49 -5.15 9.26
N VAL A 142 -2.04 -4.66 8.08
CA VAL A 142 -0.99 -3.65 7.98
C VAL A 142 -1.55 -2.24 8.05
N SER A 143 -2.76 -2.03 7.55
CA SER A 143 -3.42 -0.72 7.54
C SER A 143 -4.00 -0.32 8.90
N VAL A 144 -4.36 0.96 9.00
CA VAL A 144 -5.02 1.53 10.18
C VAL A 144 -6.53 1.33 10.19
N ARG A 145 -7.13 0.72 9.14
CA ARG A 145 -8.57 0.53 9.00
C ARG A 145 -9.20 -0.08 10.25
N GLY A 146 -10.18 0.62 10.84
CA GLY A 146 -10.90 0.19 12.04
C GLY A 146 -10.02 0.06 13.29
N ARG A 147 -8.90 0.79 13.37
CA ARG A 147 -7.94 0.72 14.47
C ARG A 147 -7.58 2.10 15.03
N LEU A 148 -8.26 3.13 14.57
CA LEU A 148 -8.10 4.48 15.08
C LEU A 148 -9.04 4.69 16.28
N SER A 149 -8.58 5.40 17.28
CA SER A 149 -9.43 5.91 18.39
C SER A 149 -10.20 7.16 17.97
N GLY A 150 -9.70 7.88 16.98
CA GLY A 150 -10.29 9.10 16.43
C GLY A 150 -9.33 9.85 15.54
N THR A 151 -9.66 11.08 15.25
CA THR A 151 -8.82 12.01 14.50
C THR A 151 -8.46 13.23 15.37
N GLU A 152 -7.51 14.04 14.93
CA GLU A 152 -7.14 15.31 15.57
C GLU A 152 -8.27 16.36 15.61
N ASN A 153 -9.44 16.06 15.03
CA ASN A 153 -10.65 16.85 15.22
C ASN A 153 -11.41 16.47 16.49
N GLU A 154 -11.13 15.30 17.05
CA GLU A 154 -11.87 14.68 18.15
C GLU A 154 -10.99 14.52 19.39
N ILE A 155 -9.68 14.41 19.22
CA ILE A 155 -8.68 14.17 20.26
C ILE A 155 -7.71 15.34 20.24
N SER A 156 -7.52 15.98 21.38
CA SER A 156 -6.66 17.15 21.52
C SER A 156 -5.18 16.77 21.65
N ASP A 157 -4.29 17.72 21.38
CA ASP A 157 -2.83 17.49 21.40
C ASP A 157 -2.33 17.04 22.78
N ASP A 158 -2.95 17.51 23.87
CA ASP A 158 -2.59 17.14 25.23
C ASP A 158 -3.03 15.71 25.63
N GLU A 159 -3.91 15.08 24.85
CA GLU A 159 -4.34 13.70 25.06
C GLU A 159 -3.51 12.69 24.22
N LEU A 160 -2.68 13.15 23.28
CA LEU A 160 -1.96 12.27 22.33
C LEU A 160 -1.01 11.27 23.01
N GLU A 161 -0.47 11.57 24.19
CA GLU A 161 0.40 10.65 24.93
C GLU A 161 -0.34 9.37 25.37
N ASP A 162 -1.64 9.48 25.72
CA ASP A 162 -2.48 8.35 26.10
C ASP A 162 -2.83 7.45 24.91
N HIS A 163 -2.64 7.98 23.71
CA HIS A 163 -2.91 7.32 22.44
C HIS A 163 -1.68 6.66 21.79
N ILE A 164 -0.52 6.61 22.50
CA ILE A 164 0.67 5.95 21.98
C ILE A 164 0.43 4.45 21.82
N VAL A 165 0.65 3.93 20.62
CA VAL A 165 0.46 2.53 20.30
C VAL A 165 1.70 1.91 19.60
N SER A 166 1.86 0.62 19.82
CA SER A 166 2.86 -0.16 19.08
C SER A 166 2.21 -0.81 17.88
N TRP A 167 2.58 -0.36 16.68
CA TRP A 167 2.19 -1.03 15.45
C TRP A 167 2.99 -2.32 15.27
N PRO A 168 2.42 -3.38 14.69
CA PRO A 168 3.10 -4.65 14.55
C PRO A 168 4.47 -4.50 13.89
N VAL A 169 5.52 -4.81 14.61
CA VAL A 169 6.90 -4.81 14.09
C VAL A 169 7.11 -6.03 13.20
N ARG A 170 6.37 -7.13 13.44
CA ARG A 170 6.44 -8.35 12.64
C ARG A 170 5.54 -8.23 11.44
N LEU A 171 6.15 -8.32 10.26
CA LEU A 171 5.43 -8.36 9.01
C LEU A 171 4.59 -9.64 8.91
N PRO A 172 3.32 -9.54 8.47
CA PRO A 172 2.46 -10.69 8.33
C PRO A 172 3.03 -11.68 7.31
N LYS A 173 3.09 -12.95 7.67
CA LYS A 173 3.47 -14.01 6.74
C LYS A 173 2.31 -14.25 5.78
N ARG A 174 2.63 -14.47 4.49
CA ARG A 174 1.62 -14.86 3.50
C ARG A 174 0.90 -16.11 3.99
N ALA A 175 -0.43 -16.03 4.11
CA ALA A 175 -1.22 -17.20 4.43
C ALA A 175 -0.98 -18.26 3.34
N LYS A 176 -0.68 -19.50 3.76
CA LYS A 176 -0.59 -20.61 2.81
C LYS A 176 -1.97 -20.84 2.23
N VAL A 177 -2.16 -20.53 0.96
CA VAL A 177 -3.39 -20.89 0.25
C VAL A 177 -3.48 -22.41 0.27
N ARG A 178 -4.43 -22.96 1.04
CA ARG A 178 -4.76 -24.37 0.93
C ARG A 178 -5.35 -24.58 -0.47
N LYS A 179 -4.60 -25.21 -1.36
CA LYS A 179 -5.17 -25.71 -2.61
C LYS A 179 -6.27 -26.71 -2.21
N LYS A 180 -7.52 -26.37 -2.57
CA LYS A 180 -8.66 -27.32 -2.54
C LYS A 180 -8.52 -28.26 -3.71
#